data_8d0de9e153990f3df2be4fbcae3132f3
#
_entry.id   8d0de9e153990f3df2be4fbcae3132f3
#
_cell.length_a   1.000
_cell.length_b   1.000
_cell.length_c   1.000
_cell.angle_alpha   90.00
_cell.angle_beta   90.00
_cell.angle_gamma   90.00
#
_symmetry.space_group_name_H-M   'P 1'
#
loop_
_entity.id
_entity.type
_entity.pdbx_description
1 polymer ?
#
loop_
_entity_poly.entity_id
_entity_poly.type
_entity_poly.pdbx_seq_one_letter_code
_entity_poly.pdbx_strand_id
1 'polypeptide(L)'
;MHSDFGYSTARRVPRFLARGEFNRFGFDGDVPSKFQQTGDGMWELDIMAGWPSSIQLNVYDFDDYFYGDTDGDGVLDRLPPNSLAINLVNMSAPPKPHLSWTLIVDDSNMSWSLEPRGFSTVSAILYGLLLFIPFATALVAAYVFMLSHYGIKYNQFGVISKGYQSLSKDDDDSKSFGDFLGFSSNKQKEIIGWPEDKKKRRKVLIATLEYEIIDWKLKVKIGGLGVMSSLMGKSMTDVDMIWVVPKVKDLEYPPGEPIEPIEVIIFGETYLIEVEKHILDNITYVILDSPVFRAQTKSDPYPARMDDLSSAIFYSTWNQAIAATIKRNPDIDIYHINDYHGALAAIYLLPKVIPVCLSLHNAEFQGLWPLRTKDEMKEVCSAFNISKEHCTKYVQFGNTFNLLHAAASFISEHQNSIGVAGVSDKYGKRSWARYPALWTLKHVDSLPNPDPSDVEALDAKPVSTKNVAVDREAEAKRPEFKRQAQEWAHIAQNPNSNLFVFVGRWSKQKGVDLIADIMPIMCVNFPSRSYDQCELIFF
;
A
#
# COMPACT_ATOMS: atom_id res chain seq x y z
N MET A 1 36.11 26.32 -40.22
CA MET A 1 36.58 25.24 -41.10
C MET A 1 37.57 24.37 -40.32
N HIS A 2 37.21 23.13 -40.07
CA HIS A 2 38.13 22.13 -39.55
C HIS A 2 38.79 21.44 -40.74
N SER A 3 40.10 21.56 -40.88
CA SER A 3 40.86 20.71 -41.81
C SER A 3 41.30 19.48 -41.03
N ASP A 4 40.75 18.35 -41.33
CA ASP A 4 41.20 17.09 -40.77
C ASP A 4 42.21 16.49 -41.73
N PHE A 5 43.48 16.57 -41.37
CA PHE A 5 44.62 15.93 -42.07
C PHE A 5 44.74 16.15 -43.60
N GLY A 6 44.56 17.39 -44.03
CA GLY A 6 44.79 17.75 -45.43
C GLY A 6 43.60 17.56 -46.38
N TYR A 7 42.46 17.13 -45.89
CA TYR A 7 41.21 17.13 -46.64
C TYR A 7 40.49 18.47 -46.40
N SER A 8 40.23 19.22 -47.46
CA SER A 8 39.40 20.43 -47.39
C SER A 8 37.94 19.99 -47.34
N THR A 9 37.46 19.62 -46.17
CA THR A 9 36.03 19.38 -45.98
C THR A 9 35.36 20.69 -45.51
N ALA A 10 34.11 20.90 -45.90
CA ALA A 10 33.33 22.03 -45.45
C ALA A 10 32.92 21.94 -43.97
N ARG A 11 33.35 20.90 -43.25
CA ARG A 11 33.03 20.66 -41.84
C ARG A 11 33.40 21.83 -40.96
N ARG A 12 32.41 22.34 -40.23
CA ARG A 12 32.60 23.37 -39.20
C ARG A 12 32.80 22.77 -37.80
N VAL A 13 32.28 21.59 -37.56
CA VAL A 13 32.34 20.90 -36.28
C VAL A 13 33.00 19.54 -36.40
N PRO A 14 33.82 19.11 -35.41
CA PRO A 14 34.53 17.83 -35.46
C PRO A 14 33.63 16.63 -35.16
N ARG A 15 32.64 16.78 -34.29
CA ARG A 15 31.71 15.73 -33.87
C ARG A 15 30.49 16.33 -33.20
N PHE A 16 29.32 15.75 -33.45
CA PHE A 16 28.09 16.09 -32.75
C PHE A 16 27.70 15.00 -31.77
N LEU A 17 27.13 15.42 -30.62
CA LEU A 17 26.55 14.57 -29.61
C LEU A 17 25.13 15.08 -29.30
N ALA A 18 24.16 14.18 -29.28
CA ALA A 18 22.80 14.49 -28.86
C ALA A 18 22.46 13.84 -27.53
N ARG A 19 21.78 14.59 -26.67
CA ARG A 19 21.25 14.12 -25.39
C ARG A 19 19.78 14.54 -25.27
N GLY A 20 18.96 13.62 -24.80
CA GLY A 20 17.53 13.89 -24.64
C GLY A 20 16.83 12.74 -23.92
N GLU A 21 15.52 12.80 -23.84
CA GLU A 21 14.74 11.72 -23.21
C GLU A 21 14.96 10.35 -23.88
N PHE A 22 15.21 10.33 -25.20
CA PHE A 22 15.43 9.13 -25.98
C PHE A 22 16.64 8.29 -25.52
N ASN A 23 17.65 8.91 -24.92
CA ASN A 23 18.85 8.27 -24.39
C ASN A 23 19.09 8.63 -22.91
N ARG A 24 18.04 9.00 -22.19
CA ARG A 24 18.08 9.44 -20.78
C ARG A 24 19.17 10.47 -20.51
N PHE A 25 19.26 11.46 -21.39
CA PHE A 25 20.28 12.50 -21.35
C PHE A 25 21.72 11.98 -21.39
N GLY A 26 21.96 10.87 -22.10
CA GLY A 26 23.26 10.24 -22.27
C GLY A 26 23.63 9.22 -21.19
N PHE A 27 22.73 8.93 -20.23
CA PHE A 27 22.94 7.90 -19.20
C PHE A 27 22.60 6.50 -19.68
N ASP A 28 21.95 6.36 -20.82
CA ASP A 28 21.66 5.05 -21.42
C ASP A 28 22.75 4.68 -22.42
N GLY A 29 23.66 3.80 -21.99
CA GLY A 29 24.84 3.41 -22.80
C GLY A 29 24.49 2.56 -24.05
N ASP A 30 23.28 2.00 -24.08
CA ASP A 30 22.82 1.15 -25.20
C ASP A 30 22.21 1.97 -26.34
N VAL A 31 21.90 3.24 -26.09
CA VAL A 31 21.32 4.15 -27.10
C VAL A 31 22.39 5.10 -27.65
N PRO A 32 22.59 5.16 -28.97
CA PRO A 32 23.59 6.03 -29.58
C PRO A 32 23.34 7.51 -29.25
N SER A 33 24.36 8.18 -28.75
CA SER A 33 24.35 9.63 -28.51
C SER A 33 25.12 10.40 -29.57
N LYS A 34 25.97 9.72 -30.34
CA LYS A 34 26.91 10.32 -31.27
C LYS A 34 26.42 10.26 -32.69
N PHE A 35 26.44 11.40 -33.38
CA PHE A 35 26.15 11.45 -34.80
C PHE A 35 27.21 10.74 -35.63
N GLN A 36 26.75 10.13 -36.73
CA GLN A 36 27.60 9.57 -37.77
C GLN A 36 27.68 10.57 -38.92
N GLN A 37 28.86 10.73 -39.47
CA GLN A 37 29.04 11.56 -40.65
C GLN A 37 28.77 10.74 -41.91
N THR A 38 27.79 11.16 -42.71
CA THR A 38 27.35 10.45 -43.92
C THR A 38 27.80 11.14 -45.21
N GLY A 39 28.20 12.41 -45.14
CA GLY A 39 28.71 13.20 -46.24
C GLY A 39 29.53 14.37 -45.77
N ASP A 40 30.04 15.20 -46.71
CA ASP A 40 30.76 16.41 -46.35
C ASP A 40 29.81 17.42 -45.66
N GLY A 41 30.03 17.57 -44.37
CA GLY A 41 29.22 18.44 -43.52
C GLY A 41 27.87 17.90 -43.08
N MET A 42 27.51 16.69 -43.51
CA MET A 42 26.24 16.03 -43.12
C MET A 42 26.43 15.08 -41.96
N TRP A 43 25.59 15.24 -40.95
CA TRP A 43 25.62 14.44 -39.71
C TRP A 43 24.25 13.82 -39.49
N GLU A 44 24.21 12.51 -39.21
CA GLU A 44 22.97 11.76 -39.00
C GLU A 44 22.99 11.03 -37.68
N LEU A 45 21.85 11.02 -36.99
CA LEU A 45 21.61 10.25 -35.80
C LEU A 45 20.20 9.63 -35.84
N ASP A 46 20.13 8.32 -35.75
CA ASP A 46 18.85 7.64 -35.62
C ASP A 46 18.31 7.75 -34.21
N ILE A 47 17.06 8.19 -34.10
CA ILE A 47 16.39 8.36 -32.81
C ILE A 47 15.04 7.63 -32.80
N MET A 48 14.71 7.04 -31.62
CA MET A 48 13.37 6.61 -31.28
C MET A 48 12.94 7.43 -30.06
N ALA A 49 11.99 8.32 -30.24
CA ALA A 49 11.56 9.24 -29.20
C ALA A 49 10.04 9.24 -29.04
N GLY A 50 9.57 9.52 -27.82
CA GLY A 50 8.19 9.94 -27.59
C GLY A 50 8.01 11.39 -28.06
N TRP A 51 6.90 11.70 -28.72
CA TRP A 51 6.65 13.02 -29.29
C TRP A 51 5.63 13.82 -28.46
N PRO A 52 5.81 15.14 -28.31
CA PRO A 52 6.94 15.99 -28.71
C PRO A 52 8.21 15.65 -27.93
N SER A 53 9.39 15.89 -28.50
CA SER A 53 10.68 15.59 -27.88
C SER A 53 11.60 16.81 -27.92
N SER A 54 12.47 16.92 -26.93
CA SER A 54 13.49 17.96 -26.86
C SER A 54 14.87 17.33 -26.72
N ILE A 55 15.82 17.81 -27.48
CA ILE A 55 17.21 17.33 -27.44
C ILE A 55 18.18 18.48 -27.22
N GLN A 56 19.33 18.16 -26.62
CA GLN A 56 20.47 19.04 -26.51
C GLN A 56 21.54 18.59 -27.51
N LEU A 57 22.10 19.54 -28.23
CA LEU A 57 23.20 19.29 -29.15
C LEU A 57 24.48 19.96 -28.67
N ASN A 58 25.54 19.18 -28.60
CA ASN A 58 26.87 19.70 -28.28
C ASN A 58 27.95 19.09 -29.17
N VAL A 59 29.08 19.77 -29.25
CA VAL A 59 30.27 19.28 -29.93
C VAL A 59 31.10 18.47 -28.94
N TYR A 60 31.40 17.22 -29.29
CA TYR A 60 32.21 16.36 -28.44
C TYR A 60 33.66 16.88 -28.32
N ASP A 61 34.21 16.82 -27.12
CA ASP A 61 35.57 17.34 -26.76
C ASP A 61 35.69 18.89 -26.79
N PHE A 62 34.56 19.61 -26.92
CA PHE A 62 34.53 21.08 -26.89
C PHE A 62 33.40 21.56 -25.98
N ASP A 63 33.68 21.73 -24.71
CA ASP A 63 32.69 22.10 -23.68
C ASP A 63 32.04 23.47 -23.92
N ASP A 64 32.64 24.33 -24.75
CA ASP A 64 32.11 25.63 -25.08
C ASP A 64 31.15 25.65 -26.28
N TYR A 65 30.89 24.51 -26.92
CA TYR A 65 30.10 24.42 -28.13
C TYR A 65 28.77 23.67 -27.87
N PHE A 66 27.79 24.47 -27.51
CA PHE A 66 26.41 24.03 -27.36
C PHE A 66 25.54 24.67 -28.42
N TYR A 67 24.59 23.90 -28.95
CA TYR A 67 23.68 24.35 -29.97
C TYR A 67 22.23 24.07 -29.57
N GLY A 68 21.33 24.97 -29.96
CA GLY A 68 19.89 24.83 -29.81
C GLY A 68 19.20 25.64 -30.92
N ASP A 69 17.94 25.38 -31.13
CA ASP A 69 17.08 26.13 -32.02
C ASP A 69 16.12 26.94 -31.14
N THR A 70 16.48 28.22 -30.88
CA THR A 70 15.80 29.04 -29.88
C THR A 70 14.58 29.75 -30.42
N ASP A 71 14.56 30.02 -31.72
CA ASP A 71 13.47 30.74 -32.43
C ASP A 71 12.61 29.81 -33.27
N GLY A 72 13.00 28.55 -33.44
CA GLY A 72 12.22 27.54 -34.17
C GLY A 72 12.31 27.66 -35.69
N ASP A 73 13.38 28.27 -36.19
CA ASP A 73 13.58 28.52 -37.64
C ASP A 73 14.24 27.32 -38.37
N GLY A 74 14.64 26.29 -37.64
CA GLY A 74 15.31 25.09 -38.17
C GLY A 74 16.81 25.26 -38.36
N VAL A 75 17.40 26.32 -37.81
CA VAL A 75 18.84 26.58 -37.79
C VAL A 75 19.35 26.53 -36.37
N LEU A 76 20.50 25.91 -36.18
CA LEU A 76 21.09 25.77 -34.87
C LEU A 76 21.87 27.01 -34.45
N ASP A 77 21.43 27.66 -33.40
CA ASP A 77 22.13 28.75 -32.75
C ASP A 77 23.25 28.24 -31.83
N ARG A 78 24.37 28.95 -31.85
CA ARG A 78 25.42 28.67 -30.87
C ARG A 78 25.11 29.34 -29.55
N LEU A 79 24.99 28.57 -28.51
CA LEU A 79 24.58 29.02 -27.19
C LEU A 79 25.73 28.99 -26.18
N PRO A 80 25.73 29.83 -25.13
CA PRO A 80 26.68 29.74 -24.02
C PRO A 80 26.57 28.39 -23.28
N PRO A 81 27.68 27.82 -22.79
CA PRO A 81 27.72 26.49 -22.20
C PRO A 81 26.88 26.34 -20.91
N ASN A 82 26.47 27.45 -20.30
CA ASN A 82 25.69 27.43 -19.03
C ASN A 82 24.18 27.62 -19.26
N SER A 83 23.70 27.55 -20.48
CA SER A 83 22.30 27.86 -20.83
C SER A 83 21.42 26.62 -20.94
N LEU A 84 21.42 25.76 -19.94
CA LEU A 84 20.67 24.48 -19.95
C LEU A 84 19.15 24.63 -20.23
N ALA A 85 18.57 25.80 -19.96
CA ALA A 85 17.14 26.04 -20.18
C ALA A 85 16.80 26.37 -21.64
N ILE A 86 17.75 26.88 -22.42
CA ILE A 86 17.55 27.31 -23.83
C ILE A 86 18.39 26.47 -24.81
N ASN A 87 19.24 25.60 -24.31
CA ASN A 87 20.10 24.73 -25.12
C ASN A 87 19.32 23.51 -25.60
N LEU A 88 18.17 23.74 -26.19
CA LEU A 88 17.25 22.67 -26.62
C LEU A 88 16.83 22.89 -28.07
N VAL A 89 16.75 21.80 -28.81
CA VAL A 89 16.04 21.72 -30.07
C VAL A 89 14.70 21.03 -29.78
N ASN A 90 13.62 21.78 -29.94
CA ASN A 90 12.27 21.27 -29.66
C ASN A 90 11.67 20.72 -30.96
N MET A 91 11.47 19.42 -30.97
CA MET A 91 10.89 18.70 -32.09
C MET A 91 9.41 18.42 -31.84
N SER A 92 8.54 18.99 -32.68
CA SER A 92 7.12 18.71 -32.67
C SER A 92 6.83 17.29 -33.16
N ALA A 93 5.64 16.76 -32.78
CA ALA A 93 5.20 15.46 -33.25
C ALA A 93 5.10 15.43 -34.78
N PRO A 94 5.80 14.49 -35.46
CA PRO A 94 5.74 14.38 -36.91
C PRO A 94 4.33 14.00 -37.40
N PRO A 95 3.92 14.46 -38.60
CA PRO A 95 2.54 14.27 -39.08
C PRO A 95 2.19 12.84 -39.46
N LYS A 96 3.19 11.96 -39.62
CA LYS A 96 3.00 10.53 -39.96
C LYS A 96 3.70 9.65 -38.93
N PRO A 97 3.07 8.57 -38.48
CA PRO A 97 3.70 7.67 -37.53
C PRO A 97 4.82 6.85 -38.20
N HIS A 98 6.04 7.01 -37.71
CA HIS A 98 7.19 6.16 -38.02
C HIS A 98 7.79 5.64 -36.71
N LEU A 99 8.35 4.46 -36.72
CA LEU A 99 8.96 3.87 -35.53
C LEU A 99 10.28 4.57 -35.16
N SER A 100 11.06 4.93 -36.17
CA SER A 100 12.33 5.62 -35.99
C SER A 100 12.46 6.79 -36.97
N TRP A 101 13.25 7.75 -36.54
CA TRP A 101 13.53 8.97 -37.29
C TRP A 101 15.02 9.19 -37.34
N THR A 102 15.50 9.81 -38.42
CA THR A 102 16.89 10.24 -38.54
C THR A 102 16.93 11.74 -38.37
N LEU A 103 17.66 12.20 -37.36
CA LEU A 103 17.98 13.60 -37.17
C LEU A 103 19.20 13.92 -38.02
N ILE A 104 19.04 14.86 -38.95
CA ILE A 104 20.09 15.29 -39.89
C ILE A 104 20.50 16.70 -39.50
N VAL A 105 21.82 16.95 -39.44
CA VAL A 105 22.41 18.24 -39.21
C VAL A 105 23.40 18.54 -40.35
N ASP A 106 23.20 19.65 -41.05
CA ASP A 106 24.14 20.19 -42.05
C ASP A 106 25.01 21.26 -41.39
N ASP A 107 26.28 20.98 -41.16
CA ASP A 107 27.19 21.88 -40.49
C ASP A 107 27.69 23.03 -41.38
N SER A 108 27.34 23.02 -42.66
CA SER A 108 27.68 24.11 -43.59
C SER A 108 26.84 25.38 -43.34
N ASN A 109 25.57 25.19 -43.01
CA ASN A 109 24.60 26.24 -42.73
C ASN A 109 23.96 26.10 -41.33
N MET A 110 24.34 25.08 -40.58
CA MET A 110 23.81 24.73 -39.25
C MET A 110 22.31 24.41 -39.24
N SER A 111 21.75 24.00 -40.40
CA SER A 111 20.35 23.58 -40.43
C SER A 111 20.16 22.16 -39.89
N TRP A 112 19.00 21.92 -39.34
CA TRP A 112 18.62 20.62 -38.90
C TRP A 112 17.27 20.20 -39.50
N SER A 113 17.10 18.89 -39.70
CA SER A 113 15.85 18.30 -40.17
C SER A 113 15.62 16.93 -39.57
N LEU A 114 14.35 16.52 -39.54
CA LEU A 114 13.95 15.22 -39.05
C LEU A 114 13.32 14.43 -40.20
N GLU A 115 13.98 13.37 -40.64
CA GLU A 115 13.51 12.52 -41.72
C GLU A 115 13.02 11.16 -41.20
N PRO A 116 11.92 10.63 -41.79
CA PRO A 116 11.42 9.32 -41.40
C PRO A 116 12.34 8.21 -41.90
N ARG A 117 12.70 7.30 -41.00
CA ARG A 117 13.45 6.10 -41.36
C ARG A 117 12.51 4.95 -41.66
N GLY A 118 12.68 4.32 -42.84
CA GLY A 118 11.88 3.18 -43.26
C GLY A 118 10.52 3.54 -43.88
N PHE A 119 9.72 2.52 -44.19
CA PHE A 119 8.42 2.71 -44.84
C PHE A 119 7.35 3.06 -43.83
N SER A 120 6.57 4.12 -44.11
CA SER A 120 5.51 4.62 -43.22
C SER A 120 4.43 3.58 -42.89
N THR A 121 4.10 2.70 -43.82
CA THR A 121 3.15 1.60 -43.65
C THR A 121 3.63 0.55 -42.65
N VAL A 122 4.91 0.22 -42.67
CA VAL A 122 5.52 -0.71 -41.71
C VAL A 122 5.54 -0.09 -40.32
N SER A 123 5.89 1.19 -40.23
CA SER A 123 5.85 1.92 -38.96
C SER A 123 4.44 1.96 -38.37
N ALA A 124 3.41 2.24 -39.19
CA ALA A 124 2.02 2.25 -38.74
C ALA A 124 1.55 0.88 -38.21
N ILE A 125 1.95 -0.21 -38.88
CA ILE A 125 1.65 -1.56 -38.42
C ILE A 125 2.37 -1.86 -37.10
N LEU A 126 3.65 -1.48 -36.96
CA LEU A 126 4.41 -1.67 -35.73
C LEU A 126 3.83 -0.88 -34.56
N TYR A 127 3.43 0.37 -34.77
CA TYR A 127 2.72 1.17 -33.76
C TYR A 127 1.38 0.54 -33.37
N GLY A 128 0.63 0.03 -34.36
CA GLY A 128 -0.60 -0.70 -34.13
C GLY A 128 -0.38 -1.95 -33.25
N LEU A 129 0.66 -2.73 -33.56
CA LEU A 129 1.04 -3.89 -32.76
C LEU A 129 1.52 -3.52 -31.37
N LEU A 130 2.33 -2.47 -31.21
CA LEU A 130 2.79 -1.96 -29.92
C LEU A 130 1.62 -1.50 -29.03
N LEU A 131 0.56 -0.99 -29.63
CA LEU A 131 -0.66 -0.64 -28.90
C LEU A 131 -1.49 -1.90 -28.55
N PHE A 132 -1.67 -2.80 -29.50
CA PHE A 132 -2.59 -3.93 -29.35
C PHE A 132 -2.01 -5.08 -28.51
N ILE A 133 -0.71 -5.40 -28.66
CA ILE A 133 -0.08 -6.52 -27.96
C ILE A 133 -0.14 -6.36 -26.44
N PRO A 134 0.17 -5.20 -25.81
CA PRO A 134 0.03 -5.03 -24.38
C PRO A 134 -1.40 -5.20 -23.89
N PHE A 135 -2.38 -4.77 -24.67
CA PHE A 135 -3.81 -4.94 -24.33
C PHE A 135 -4.21 -6.41 -24.38
N ALA A 136 -3.84 -7.11 -25.45
CA ALA A 136 -4.12 -8.54 -25.61
C ALA A 136 -3.41 -9.38 -24.54
N THR A 137 -2.13 -9.08 -24.25
CA THR A 137 -1.37 -9.78 -23.20
C THR A 137 -1.93 -9.49 -21.81
N ALA A 138 -2.38 -8.27 -21.53
CA ALA A 138 -3.04 -7.92 -20.27
C ALA A 138 -4.37 -8.70 -20.10
N LEU A 139 -5.17 -8.82 -21.15
CA LEU A 139 -6.40 -9.61 -21.13
C LEU A 139 -6.13 -11.10 -20.93
N VAL A 140 -5.13 -11.65 -21.64
CA VAL A 140 -4.72 -13.05 -21.47
C VAL A 140 -4.16 -13.28 -20.07
N ALA A 141 -3.32 -12.37 -19.57
CA ALA A 141 -2.78 -12.45 -18.20
C ALA A 141 -3.89 -12.39 -17.17
N ALA A 142 -4.86 -11.49 -17.32
CA ALA A 142 -6.02 -11.39 -16.44
C ALA A 142 -6.88 -12.68 -16.50
N TYR A 143 -7.08 -13.24 -17.68
CA TYR A 143 -7.82 -14.49 -17.88
C TYR A 143 -7.09 -15.68 -17.24
N VAL A 144 -5.80 -15.85 -17.50
CA VAL A 144 -4.96 -16.90 -16.91
C VAL A 144 -4.88 -16.74 -15.39
N PHE A 145 -4.78 -15.50 -14.90
CA PHE A 145 -4.78 -15.19 -13.49
C PHE A 145 -6.12 -15.56 -12.83
N MET A 146 -7.24 -15.24 -13.48
CA MET A 146 -8.57 -15.65 -12.98
C MET A 146 -8.75 -17.18 -12.95
N LEU A 147 -8.26 -17.88 -13.94
CA LEU A 147 -8.46 -19.33 -14.05
C LEU A 147 -7.47 -20.17 -13.25
N SER A 148 -6.21 -19.77 -13.18
CA SER A 148 -5.15 -20.61 -12.63
C SER A 148 -4.58 -20.13 -11.30
N HIS A 149 -4.49 -18.83 -11.05
CA HIS A 149 -3.91 -18.30 -9.81
C HIS A 149 -4.90 -18.27 -8.66
N TYR A 150 -6.15 -17.89 -8.92
CA TYR A 150 -7.11 -17.85 -7.83
C TYR A 150 -7.62 -19.24 -7.44
N GLY A 151 -7.63 -20.23 -8.36
CA GLY A 151 -8.28 -21.53 -8.07
C GLY A 151 -9.73 -21.35 -7.58
N ILE A 152 -10.12 -20.09 -7.43
CA ILE A 152 -11.43 -19.66 -7.00
C ILE A 152 -12.33 -19.83 -8.22
N LYS A 153 -12.92 -20.99 -8.32
CA LYS A 153 -14.19 -21.04 -9.04
C LYS A 153 -15.05 -20.04 -8.31
N TYR A 154 -15.39 -18.93 -8.98
CA TYR A 154 -16.40 -18.02 -8.49
C TYR A 154 -17.51 -18.87 -7.89
N ASN A 155 -17.79 -18.68 -6.62
CA ASN A 155 -18.67 -19.55 -5.89
C ASN A 155 -20.09 -19.46 -6.49
N GLN A 156 -20.37 -20.32 -7.45
CA GLN A 156 -21.68 -20.43 -8.08
C GLN A 156 -22.76 -20.90 -7.10
N PHE A 157 -22.36 -21.43 -5.94
CA PHE A 157 -23.23 -22.02 -4.95
C PHE A 157 -23.04 -21.35 -3.59
N GLY A 158 -23.47 -20.08 -3.43
CA GLY A 158 -23.36 -19.38 -2.15
C GLY A 158 -23.71 -20.27 -0.94
N VAL A 159 -23.14 -19.99 0.22
CA VAL A 159 -23.56 -20.65 1.46
C VAL A 159 -24.97 -20.20 1.75
N ILE A 160 -25.95 -21.09 1.58
CA ILE A 160 -27.33 -20.83 1.94
C ILE A 160 -27.43 -20.99 3.44
N SER A 161 -27.47 -19.87 4.18
CA SER A 161 -27.80 -19.92 5.60
C SER A 161 -29.31 -20.07 5.72
N LYS A 162 -29.76 -21.19 6.24
CA LYS A 162 -31.18 -21.37 6.59
C LYS A 162 -31.44 -20.52 7.83
N GLY A 163 -31.98 -19.33 7.69
CA GLY A 163 -32.44 -18.58 8.85
C GLY A 163 -32.53 -17.06 8.77
N TYR A 164 -32.03 -16.42 7.71
CA TYR A 164 -32.19 -14.99 7.53
C TYR A 164 -33.06 -14.69 6.31
N GLN A 165 -34.21 -14.07 6.54
CA GLN A 165 -35.07 -13.58 5.44
C GLN A 165 -34.46 -12.29 4.88
N SER A 166 -34.29 -12.23 3.56
CA SER A 166 -33.78 -11.05 2.87
C SER A 166 -34.82 -9.93 2.92
N LEU A 167 -34.41 -8.80 3.46
CA LEU A 167 -35.16 -7.54 3.43
C LEU A 167 -34.57 -6.66 2.33
N SER A 168 -34.94 -6.91 1.11
CA SER A 168 -35.18 -5.89 0.08
C SER A 168 -35.45 -6.55 -1.27
N LYS A 169 -36.68 -6.38 -1.75
CA LYS A 169 -36.96 -6.38 -3.16
C LYS A 169 -36.74 -4.95 -3.62
N ASP A 170 -35.61 -4.66 -4.17
CA ASP A 170 -35.44 -3.53 -5.07
C ASP A 170 -34.78 -4.07 -6.32
N ASP A 171 -35.56 -4.05 -7.38
CA ASP A 171 -35.17 -4.38 -8.74
C ASP A 171 -34.17 -3.32 -9.22
N ASP A 172 -32.89 -3.62 -9.14
CA ASP A 172 -31.87 -2.83 -9.84
C ASP A 172 -31.30 -3.68 -10.99
N ASP A 173 -31.81 -3.39 -12.18
CA ASP A 173 -31.43 -3.97 -13.47
C ASP A 173 -30.02 -3.53 -13.91
N SER A 174 -29.03 -3.66 -13.05
CA SER A 174 -27.64 -3.52 -13.47
C SER A 174 -27.11 -4.87 -13.97
N LYS A 175 -27.18 -5.09 -15.27
CA LYS A 175 -26.53 -6.23 -15.94
C LYS A 175 -25.03 -6.19 -15.65
N SER A 176 -24.58 -7.08 -14.78
CA SER A 176 -23.15 -7.27 -14.47
C SER A 176 -22.43 -7.83 -15.71
N PHE A 177 -21.18 -7.45 -15.90
CA PHE A 177 -20.28 -8.01 -16.92
C PHE A 177 -20.20 -9.56 -16.89
N GLY A 178 -20.50 -10.16 -15.74
CA GLY A 178 -20.65 -11.62 -15.59
C GLY A 178 -21.82 -12.23 -16.38
N ASP A 179 -22.91 -11.49 -16.58
CA ASP A 179 -24.06 -11.95 -17.37
C ASP A 179 -23.74 -12.00 -18.87
N PHE A 180 -22.85 -11.13 -19.34
CA PHE A 180 -22.35 -11.14 -20.73
C PHE A 180 -21.52 -12.38 -21.03
N LEU A 181 -20.85 -12.95 -20.04
CA LEU A 181 -20.02 -14.17 -20.19
C LEU A 181 -20.76 -15.48 -19.88
N GLY A 182 -22.08 -15.46 -19.70
CA GLY A 182 -22.89 -16.67 -19.52
C GLY A 182 -22.78 -17.35 -18.15
N PHE A 183 -22.23 -16.66 -17.14
CA PHE A 183 -22.09 -17.17 -15.77
C PHE A 183 -23.25 -16.74 -14.85
N SER A 184 -24.46 -16.55 -15.40
CA SER A 184 -25.63 -16.18 -14.62
C SER A 184 -26.09 -17.34 -13.75
N SER A 185 -25.88 -17.26 -12.45
CA SER A 185 -26.55 -18.13 -11.48
C SER A 185 -27.69 -17.36 -10.80
N ASN A 186 -28.92 -17.67 -11.18
CA ASN A 186 -30.15 -17.21 -10.56
C ASN A 186 -30.32 -17.80 -9.14
N LYS A 187 -29.43 -17.49 -8.21
CA LYS A 187 -29.69 -17.69 -6.77
C LYS A 187 -29.63 -16.34 -6.09
N GLN A 188 -30.77 -15.92 -5.56
CA GLN A 188 -30.86 -14.76 -4.68
C GLN A 188 -29.83 -14.92 -3.56
N LYS A 189 -28.86 -14.02 -3.50
CA LYS A 189 -27.91 -13.95 -2.39
C LYS A 189 -28.67 -13.37 -1.20
N GLU A 190 -28.74 -14.11 -0.11
CA GLU A 190 -29.21 -13.56 1.15
C GLU A 190 -28.21 -12.49 1.62
N ILE A 191 -28.66 -11.24 1.65
CA ILE A 191 -27.89 -10.12 2.19
C ILE A 191 -28.17 -10.05 3.69
N ILE A 192 -27.14 -9.97 4.50
CA ILE A 192 -27.29 -9.80 5.95
C ILE A 192 -27.91 -8.42 6.19
N GLY A 193 -29.12 -8.41 6.75
CA GLY A 193 -29.83 -7.19 7.12
C GLY A 193 -29.57 -6.77 8.58
N TRP A 194 -29.78 -5.50 8.86
CA TRP A 194 -29.79 -4.99 10.22
C TRP A 194 -31.10 -5.35 10.93
N PRO A 195 -31.09 -5.54 12.28
CA PRO A 195 -32.31 -5.68 13.05
C PRO A 195 -33.22 -4.47 12.83
N GLU A 196 -34.52 -4.71 12.65
CA GLU A 196 -35.51 -3.64 12.41
C GLU A 196 -35.71 -2.72 13.62
N ASP A 197 -35.41 -3.20 14.83
CA ASP A 197 -35.54 -2.43 16.06
C ASP A 197 -34.37 -1.45 16.26
N LYS A 198 -34.52 -0.24 15.75
CA LYS A 198 -33.56 0.85 15.90
C LYS A 198 -33.33 1.33 17.34
N LYS A 199 -34.19 0.93 18.28
CA LYS A 199 -34.08 1.32 19.70
C LYS A 199 -33.23 0.34 20.50
N LYS A 200 -32.97 -0.85 20.00
CA LYS A 200 -32.12 -1.82 20.68
C LYS A 200 -30.68 -1.32 20.67
N ARG A 201 -30.06 -1.28 21.87
CA ARG A 201 -28.64 -1.01 22.01
C ARG A 201 -27.85 -2.11 21.30
N ARG A 202 -26.94 -1.74 20.39
CA ARG A 202 -26.18 -2.70 19.60
C ARG A 202 -25.06 -3.28 20.41
N LYS A 203 -24.78 -4.56 20.18
CA LYS A 203 -23.66 -5.26 20.79
C LYS A 203 -22.61 -5.58 19.71
N VAL A 204 -21.40 -5.03 19.90
CA VAL A 204 -20.28 -5.15 18.95
C VAL A 204 -19.14 -5.92 19.60
N LEU A 205 -18.66 -6.97 18.93
CA LEU A 205 -17.41 -7.61 19.33
C LEU A 205 -16.25 -7.04 18.51
N ILE A 206 -15.20 -6.61 19.21
CA ILE A 206 -13.92 -6.23 18.62
C ILE A 206 -12.81 -7.11 19.20
N ALA A 207 -11.85 -7.50 18.39
CA ALA A 207 -10.71 -8.31 18.82
C ALA A 207 -9.42 -7.66 18.33
N THR A 208 -8.49 -7.35 19.24
CA THR A 208 -7.26 -6.64 18.92
C THR A 208 -6.05 -7.24 19.62
N LEU A 209 -4.92 -7.25 18.92
CA LEU A 209 -3.62 -7.64 19.47
C LEU A 209 -2.89 -6.42 20.04
N GLU A 210 -3.19 -5.22 19.55
CA GLU A 210 -2.75 -3.95 20.13
C GLU A 210 -3.92 -3.35 20.91
N TYR A 211 -3.68 -2.95 22.15
CA TYR A 211 -4.73 -2.37 23.02
C TYR A 211 -4.15 -1.46 24.10
N GLU A 212 -4.94 -0.50 24.53
CA GLU A 212 -4.70 0.30 25.73
C GLU A 212 -5.97 0.29 26.59
N ILE A 213 -5.84 -0.20 27.81
CA ILE A 213 -6.90 -0.18 28.81
C ILE A 213 -6.47 0.82 29.88
N ILE A 214 -6.97 2.05 29.75
CA ILE A 214 -6.51 3.21 30.56
C ILE A 214 -6.74 2.95 32.04
N ASP A 215 -7.91 2.39 32.40
CA ASP A 215 -8.30 2.13 33.79
C ASP A 215 -7.32 1.19 34.52
N TRP A 216 -6.65 0.31 33.77
CA TRP A 216 -5.65 -0.61 34.31
C TRP A 216 -4.21 -0.21 33.97
N LYS A 217 -4.02 0.92 33.29
CA LYS A 217 -2.70 1.37 32.81
C LYS A 217 -1.99 0.31 31.96
N LEU A 218 -2.73 -0.56 31.31
CA LEU A 218 -2.21 -1.57 30.40
C LEU A 218 -2.06 -1.00 29.00
N LYS A 219 -0.87 -1.18 28.43
CA LYS A 219 -0.54 -0.70 27.08
C LYS A 219 0.30 -1.74 26.35
N VAL A 220 -0.23 -2.25 25.23
CA VAL A 220 0.44 -3.21 24.34
C VAL A 220 0.59 -2.54 22.98
N LYS A 221 1.84 -2.31 22.54
CA LYS A 221 2.30 -1.72 21.27
C LYS A 221 1.24 -0.81 20.62
N ILE A 222 1.26 0.48 20.91
CA ILE A 222 0.26 1.37 20.35
C ILE A 222 0.74 1.95 19.04
N GLY A 223 0.17 1.37 17.93
CA GLY A 223 0.10 1.99 16.63
C GLY A 223 -1.26 2.66 16.42
N GLY A 224 -1.59 3.00 15.17
CA GLY A 224 -2.91 3.57 14.82
C GLY A 224 -4.08 2.67 15.20
N LEU A 225 -3.92 1.34 15.13
CA LEU A 225 -4.90 0.37 15.56
C LEU A 225 -5.18 0.45 17.07
N GLY A 226 -4.14 0.50 17.90
CA GLY A 226 -4.29 0.57 19.34
C GLY A 226 -4.93 1.87 19.79
N VAL A 227 -4.56 3.02 19.18
CA VAL A 227 -5.19 4.32 19.44
C VAL A 227 -6.66 4.30 19.07
N MET A 228 -7.00 3.85 17.87
CA MET A 228 -8.40 3.76 17.43
C MET A 228 -9.23 2.89 18.38
N SER A 229 -8.71 1.71 18.76
CA SER A 229 -9.42 0.80 19.65
C SER A 229 -9.67 1.39 21.03
N SER A 230 -8.68 2.08 21.63
CA SER A 230 -8.80 2.69 22.95
C SER A 230 -9.81 3.83 22.98
N LEU A 231 -9.84 4.65 21.91
CA LEU A 231 -10.76 5.78 21.80
C LEU A 231 -12.19 5.31 21.47
N MET A 232 -12.34 4.29 20.63
CA MET A 232 -13.63 3.75 20.22
C MET A 232 -14.46 3.32 21.43
N GLY A 233 -13.87 2.58 22.38
CA GLY A 233 -14.57 2.10 23.56
C GLY A 233 -15.19 3.21 24.41
N LYS A 234 -14.46 4.30 24.60
CA LYS A 234 -14.91 5.44 25.41
C LYS A 234 -15.90 6.37 24.68
N SER A 235 -15.79 6.47 23.38
CA SER A 235 -16.61 7.37 22.57
C SER A 235 -17.98 6.77 22.20
N MET A 236 -18.10 5.45 22.16
CA MET A 236 -19.32 4.75 21.71
C MET A 236 -20.20 4.33 22.90
N THR A 237 -20.67 5.30 23.67
CA THR A 237 -21.45 5.04 24.89
C THR A 237 -22.85 4.46 24.65
N ASP A 238 -23.35 4.52 23.45
CA ASP A 238 -24.63 3.96 22.99
C ASP A 238 -24.53 2.52 22.48
N VAL A 239 -23.34 1.94 22.48
CA VAL A 239 -23.03 0.58 22.02
C VAL A 239 -22.49 -0.25 23.18
N ASP A 240 -22.93 -1.48 23.32
CA ASP A 240 -22.30 -2.47 24.21
C ASP A 240 -21.16 -3.15 23.46
N MET A 241 -19.98 -3.10 24.05
CA MET A 241 -18.77 -3.63 23.40
C MET A 241 -18.27 -4.87 24.14
N ILE A 242 -17.98 -5.93 23.40
CA ILE A 242 -17.17 -7.06 23.87
C ILE A 242 -15.79 -6.91 23.25
N TRP A 243 -14.77 -6.69 24.08
CA TRP A 243 -13.41 -6.49 23.59
C TRP A 243 -12.51 -7.66 23.99
N VAL A 244 -12.10 -8.44 22.98
CA VAL A 244 -11.25 -9.62 23.16
C VAL A 244 -9.78 -9.19 23.02
N VAL A 245 -8.96 -9.52 24.03
CA VAL A 245 -7.53 -9.22 24.05
C VAL A 245 -6.73 -10.41 24.61
N PRO A 246 -5.51 -10.68 24.11
CA PRO A 246 -4.64 -11.72 24.66
C PRO A 246 -3.78 -11.19 25.80
N LYS A 247 -3.46 -12.03 26.78
CA LYS A 247 -2.41 -11.73 27.78
C LYS A 247 -1.02 -11.89 27.18
N VAL A 248 -0.18 -10.86 27.34
CA VAL A 248 1.24 -10.92 26.96
C VAL A 248 2.15 -11.15 28.16
N LYS A 249 3.39 -11.54 27.93
CA LYS A 249 4.31 -12.03 28.96
C LYS A 249 4.67 -11.02 30.05
N ASP A 250 4.90 -9.79 29.69
CA ASP A 250 5.56 -8.75 30.50
C ASP A 250 4.59 -7.70 31.07
N LEU A 251 3.33 -8.09 31.23
CA LEU A 251 2.29 -7.28 31.85
C LEU A 251 1.53 -8.05 32.93
N GLU A 252 1.20 -7.36 34.00
CA GLU A 252 0.30 -7.83 35.04
C GLU A 252 -1.12 -7.36 34.73
N TYR A 253 -2.06 -8.30 34.79
CA TYR A 253 -3.48 -8.03 34.56
C TYR A 253 -4.22 -8.09 35.88
N PRO A 254 -5.22 -7.21 36.10
CA PRO A 254 -6.06 -7.33 37.27
C PRO A 254 -6.79 -8.68 37.26
N PRO A 255 -7.03 -9.29 38.42
CA PRO A 255 -7.79 -10.54 38.48
C PRO A 255 -9.22 -10.29 38.00
N GLY A 256 -9.69 -11.12 37.09
CA GLY A 256 -11.04 -11.08 36.52
C GLY A 256 -11.93 -12.19 37.04
N GLU A 257 -13.17 -12.18 36.61
CA GLU A 257 -14.09 -13.31 36.78
C GLU A 257 -13.65 -14.43 35.83
N PRO A 258 -13.16 -15.58 36.35
CA PRO A 258 -12.83 -16.70 35.48
C PRO A 258 -14.12 -17.26 34.89
N ILE A 259 -14.11 -17.51 33.61
CA ILE A 259 -15.22 -18.18 32.90
C ILE A 259 -14.72 -19.49 32.30
N GLU A 260 -15.65 -20.30 31.77
CA GLU A 260 -15.32 -21.56 31.15
C GLU A 260 -14.21 -21.42 30.10
N PRO A 261 -13.12 -22.22 30.18
CA PRO A 261 -12.05 -22.20 29.19
C PRO A 261 -12.55 -22.45 27.78
N ILE A 262 -11.83 -21.87 26.79
CA ILE A 262 -12.11 -22.07 25.37
C ILE A 262 -11.26 -23.24 24.85
N GLU A 263 -11.91 -24.19 24.20
CA GLU A 263 -11.23 -25.26 23.46
C GLU A 263 -10.90 -24.80 22.04
N VAL A 264 -9.64 -25.01 21.64
CA VAL A 264 -9.15 -24.81 20.26
C VAL A 264 -8.48 -26.08 19.77
N ILE A 265 -8.60 -26.34 18.48
CA ILE A 265 -8.05 -27.56 17.86
C ILE A 265 -6.92 -27.15 16.91
N ILE A 266 -5.74 -27.70 17.11
CA ILE A 266 -4.55 -27.46 16.29
C ILE A 266 -3.90 -28.82 15.99
N PHE A 267 -3.76 -29.14 14.71
CA PHE A 267 -3.29 -30.48 14.25
C PHE A 267 -4.10 -31.66 14.79
N GLY A 268 -5.38 -31.45 15.05
CA GLY A 268 -6.27 -32.47 15.61
C GLY A 268 -6.19 -32.63 17.13
N GLU A 269 -5.29 -31.92 17.80
CA GLU A 269 -5.15 -31.91 19.26
C GLU A 269 -5.93 -30.73 19.85
N THR A 270 -6.56 -31.00 21.02
CA THR A 270 -7.35 -29.98 21.75
C THR A 270 -6.50 -29.26 22.78
N TYR A 271 -6.51 -27.94 22.74
CA TYR A 271 -5.85 -27.07 23.72
C TYR A 271 -6.89 -26.20 24.42
N LEU A 272 -6.65 -25.94 25.70
CA LEU A 272 -7.50 -25.08 26.54
C LEU A 272 -6.87 -23.68 26.64
N ILE A 273 -7.71 -22.67 26.50
CA ILE A 273 -7.36 -21.27 26.73
C ILE A 273 -8.13 -20.79 27.95
N GLU A 274 -7.42 -20.38 28.98
CA GLU A 274 -8.02 -19.73 30.15
C GLU A 274 -8.66 -18.38 29.75
N VAL A 275 -9.84 -18.08 30.29
CA VAL A 275 -10.58 -16.90 29.94
C VAL A 275 -11.03 -16.17 31.19
N GLU A 276 -10.73 -14.87 31.26
CA GLU A 276 -11.19 -13.98 32.30
C GLU A 276 -12.09 -12.89 31.70
N LYS A 277 -13.15 -12.56 32.43
CA LYS A 277 -14.11 -11.53 32.07
C LYS A 277 -14.02 -10.36 33.03
N HIS A 278 -14.03 -9.14 32.47
CA HIS A 278 -14.14 -7.90 33.24
C HIS A 278 -15.19 -7.00 32.60
N ILE A 279 -16.00 -6.35 33.40
CA ILE A 279 -17.01 -5.40 32.93
C ILE A 279 -16.62 -4.01 33.44
N LEU A 280 -16.38 -3.10 32.50
CA LEU A 280 -16.13 -1.68 32.76
C LEU A 280 -17.11 -0.88 31.91
N ASP A 281 -18.08 -0.25 32.54
CA ASP A 281 -19.15 0.52 31.90
C ASP A 281 -19.85 -0.27 30.79
N ASN A 282 -19.79 0.19 29.54
CA ASN A 282 -20.37 -0.45 28.37
C ASN A 282 -19.42 -1.48 27.71
N ILE A 283 -18.23 -1.70 28.29
CA ILE A 283 -17.22 -2.60 27.72
C ILE A 283 -17.10 -3.85 28.56
N THR A 284 -17.26 -5.00 27.94
CA THR A 284 -16.91 -6.31 28.52
C THR A 284 -15.59 -6.77 27.93
N TYR A 285 -14.52 -6.71 28.72
CA TYR A 285 -13.23 -7.29 28.32
C TYR A 285 -13.25 -8.79 28.50
N VAL A 286 -12.84 -9.50 27.45
CA VAL A 286 -12.60 -10.94 27.43
C VAL A 286 -11.10 -11.16 27.24
N ILE A 287 -10.43 -11.54 28.31
CA ILE A 287 -8.98 -11.68 28.35
C ILE A 287 -8.62 -13.16 28.17
N LEU A 288 -7.86 -13.45 27.13
CA LEU A 288 -7.43 -14.79 26.76
C LEU A 288 -6.02 -15.06 27.30
N ASP A 289 -5.87 -16.10 28.10
CA ASP A 289 -4.58 -16.52 28.64
C ASP A 289 -4.17 -17.88 28.10
N SER A 290 -3.06 -17.91 27.39
CA SER A 290 -2.49 -19.12 26.80
C SER A 290 -0.98 -18.98 26.65
N PRO A 291 -0.20 -20.05 26.76
CA PRO A 291 1.24 -20.03 26.50
C PRO A 291 1.60 -19.44 25.14
N VAL A 292 0.75 -19.63 24.13
CA VAL A 292 0.93 -19.09 22.76
C VAL A 292 0.93 -17.57 22.77
N PHE A 293 0.01 -16.94 23.53
CA PHE A 293 -0.06 -15.47 23.66
C PHE A 293 1.02 -14.94 24.60
N ARG A 294 1.29 -15.66 25.68
CA ARG A 294 2.34 -15.34 26.65
C ARG A 294 3.76 -15.42 26.08
N ALA A 295 3.94 -15.99 24.89
CA ALA A 295 5.20 -15.94 24.16
C ALA A 295 5.51 -14.53 23.61
N GLN A 296 4.49 -13.68 23.49
CA GLN A 296 4.61 -12.30 22.98
C GLN A 296 4.85 -11.31 24.13
N THR A 297 5.32 -10.09 23.77
CA THR A 297 5.62 -9.01 24.72
C THR A 297 4.75 -7.78 24.46
N LYS A 298 4.70 -6.84 25.43
CA LYS A 298 3.96 -5.57 25.24
C LYS A 298 4.50 -4.71 24.09
N SER A 299 5.79 -4.81 23.78
CA SER A 299 6.41 -4.07 22.69
C SER A 299 6.31 -4.78 21.36
N ASP A 300 6.11 -6.10 21.37
CA ASP A 300 5.95 -6.92 20.17
C ASP A 300 4.90 -8.01 20.35
N PRO A 301 3.60 -7.67 20.14
CA PRO A 301 2.49 -8.60 20.36
C PRO A 301 2.24 -9.56 19.20
N TYR A 302 3.05 -9.48 18.16
CA TYR A 302 2.93 -10.31 16.98
C TYR A 302 4.01 -11.38 16.93
N PRO A 303 3.77 -12.53 16.29
CA PRO A 303 4.83 -13.52 16.02
C PRO A 303 5.99 -12.88 15.23
N ALA A 304 7.22 -13.28 15.57
CA ALA A 304 8.43 -12.73 14.93
C ALA A 304 8.51 -13.02 13.42
N ARG A 305 7.94 -14.16 12.99
CA ARG A 305 7.78 -14.53 11.56
C ARG A 305 6.31 -14.64 11.23
N MET A 306 5.97 -14.47 9.95
CA MET A 306 4.59 -14.39 9.50
C MET A 306 4.16 -15.57 8.62
N ASP A 307 5.06 -16.49 8.32
CA ASP A 307 4.88 -17.58 7.35
C ASP A 307 5.30 -18.95 7.88
N ASP A 308 5.63 -19.03 9.17
CA ASP A 308 6.07 -20.26 9.82
C ASP A 308 4.93 -20.94 10.59
N LEU A 309 5.23 -22.13 11.10
CA LEU A 309 4.29 -22.93 11.88
C LEU A 309 3.89 -22.24 13.20
N SER A 310 4.81 -21.54 13.85
CA SER A 310 4.54 -20.85 15.11
C SER A 310 3.51 -19.72 14.92
N SER A 311 3.64 -18.95 13.85
CA SER A 311 2.66 -17.93 13.50
C SER A 311 1.30 -18.53 13.10
N ALA A 312 1.29 -19.67 12.40
CA ALA A 312 0.06 -20.38 12.07
C ALA A 312 -0.69 -20.82 13.32
N ILE A 313 0.01 -21.41 14.30
CA ILE A 313 -0.55 -21.80 15.60
C ILE A 313 -1.10 -20.58 16.33
N PHE A 314 -0.36 -19.47 16.37
CA PHE A 314 -0.79 -18.24 17.02
C PHE A 314 -2.10 -17.70 16.43
N TYR A 315 -2.15 -17.50 15.11
CA TYR A 315 -3.35 -16.96 14.46
C TYR A 315 -4.50 -17.95 14.42
N SER A 316 -4.23 -19.26 14.39
CA SER A 316 -5.25 -20.29 14.53
C SER A 316 -5.91 -20.22 15.92
N THR A 317 -5.10 -20.22 16.97
CA THR A 317 -5.55 -20.09 18.35
C THR A 317 -6.39 -18.83 18.55
N TRP A 318 -5.90 -17.70 18.05
CA TRP A 318 -6.56 -16.40 18.13
C TRP A 318 -7.94 -16.42 17.45
N ASN A 319 -8.01 -16.85 16.20
CA ASN A 319 -9.26 -16.86 15.44
C ASN A 319 -10.30 -17.86 15.97
N GLN A 320 -9.87 -19.02 16.42
CA GLN A 320 -10.77 -20.00 17.05
C GLN A 320 -11.32 -19.47 18.39
N ALA A 321 -10.49 -18.80 19.19
CA ALA A 321 -10.92 -18.19 20.45
C ALA A 321 -11.93 -17.06 20.24
N ILE A 322 -11.73 -16.22 19.24
CA ILE A 322 -12.71 -15.19 18.85
C ILE A 322 -14.03 -15.84 18.45
N ALA A 323 -14.00 -16.84 17.59
CA ALA A 323 -15.19 -17.55 17.14
C ALA A 323 -15.95 -18.22 18.30
N ALA A 324 -15.23 -18.82 19.25
CA ALA A 324 -15.82 -19.38 20.46
C ALA A 324 -16.46 -18.29 21.35
N THR A 325 -15.81 -17.15 21.50
CA THR A 325 -16.37 -16.00 22.22
C THR A 325 -17.66 -15.50 21.57
N ILE A 326 -17.71 -15.43 20.25
CA ILE A 326 -18.93 -15.06 19.51
C ILE A 326 -20.04 -16.11 19.72
N LYS A 327 -19.71 -17.41 19.70
CA LYS A 327 -20.69 -18.49 19.94
C LYS A 327 -21.27 -18.42 21.35
N ARG A 328 -20.48 -18.02 22.35
CA ARG A 328 -20.95 -17.84 23.74
C ARG A 328 -21.82 -16.59 23.93
N ASN A 329 -21.75 -15.64 23.01
CA ASN A 329 -22.51 -14.39 23.01
C ASN A 329 -23.38 -14.28 21.73
N PRO A 330 -24.48 -15.05 21.64
CA PRO A 330 -25.27 -15.16 20.41
C PRO A 330 -26.04 -13.88 20.04
N ASP A 331 -26.07 -12.89 20.94
CA ASP A 331 -26.70 -11.60 20.81
C ASP A 331 -25.76 -10.49 20.26
N ILE A 332 -24.56 -10.88 19.80
CA ILE A 332 -23.67 -9.97 19.09
C ILE A 332 -24.29 -9.60 17.75
N ASP A 333 -24.44 -8.30 17.52
CA ASP A 333 -24.97 -7.74 16.27
C ASP A 333 -23.90 -7.61 15.18
N ILE A 334 -22.65 -7.30 15.56
CA ILE A 334 -21.54 -7.06 14.61
C ILE A 334 -20.24 -7.63 15.18
N TYR A 335 -19.44 -8.24 14.31
CA TYR A 335 -18.05 -8.55 14.58
C TYR A 335 -17.14 -7.59 13.80
N HIS A 336 -16.30 -6.83 14.51
CA HIS A 336 -15.35 -5.89 13.93
C HIS A 336 -13.97 -6.54 13.77
N ILE A 337 -13.56 -6.74 12.53
CA ILE A 337 -12.27 -7.30 12.14
C ILE A 337 -11.28 -6.16 11.89
N ASN A 338 -10.10 -6.23 12.50
CA ASN A 338 -9.00 -5.30 12.28
C ASN A 338 -7.89 -5.98 11.46
N ASP A 339 -7.65 -5.49 10.26
CA ASP A 339 -6.72 -6.11 9.30
C ASP A 339 -7.01 -7.62 9.12
N TYR A 340 -5.99 -8.42 8.96
CA TYR A 340 -6.11 -9.86 8.77
C TYR A 340 -6.21 -10.65 10.10
N HIS A 341 -5.94 -10.02 11.25
CA HIS A 341 -5.66 -10.71 12.49
C HIS A 341 -6.79 -11.64 12.97
N GLY A 342 -8.03 -11.18 12.87
CA GLY A 342 -9.22 -11.94 13.26
C GLY A 342 -10.08 -12.40 12.07
N ALA A 343 -9.58 -12.36 10.86
CA ALA A 343 -10.35 -12.55 9.64
C ALA A 343 -11.00 -13.93 9.49
N LEU A 344 -10.38 -14.98 10.02
CA LEU A 344 -10.85 -16.35 9.91
C LEU A 344 -12.00 -16.68 10.87
N ALA A 345 -12.15 -15.90 11.95
CA ALA A 345 -13.15 -16.17 12.98
C ALA A 345 -14.58 -16.22 12.43
N ALA A 346 -14.93 -15.37 11.47
CA ALA A 346 -16.24 -15.39 10.83
C ALA A 346 -16.52 -16.69 10.07
N ILE A 347 -15.49 -17.32 9.51
CA ILE A 347 -15.61 -18.57 8.76
C ILE A 347 -15.87 -19.76 9.69
N TYR A 348 -15.32 -19.76 10.91
CA TYR A 348 -15.60 -20.79 11.91
C TYR A 348 -17.04 -20.77 12.43
N LEU A 349 -17.78 -19.70 12.17
CA LEU A 349 -19.20 -19.58 12.55
C LEU A 349 -20.13 -20.24 11.54
N LEU A 350 -19.68 -20.47 10.32
CA LEU A 350 -20.52 -21.03 9.26
C LEU A 350 -21.11 -22.38 9.70
N PRO A 351 -22.38 -22.66 9.36
CA PRO A 351 -23.25 -21.91 8.46
C PRO A 351 -23.97 -20.68 9.07
N LYS A 352 -23.78 -20.39 10.38
CA LYS A 352 -24.33 -19.16 10.99
C LYS A 352 -23.52 -17.97 10.50
N VAL A 353 -24.18 -17.03 9.86
CA VAL A 353 -23.57 -15.80 9.36
C VAL A 353 -23.94 -14.65 10.30
N ILE A 354 -22.95 -13.87 10.70
CA ILE A 354 -23.15 -12.62 11.45
C ILE A 354 -22.60 -11.45 10.62
N PRO A 355 -23.15 -10.24 10.78
CA PRO A 355 -22.57 -9.06 10.17
C PRO A 355 -21.14 -8.82 10.64
N VAL A 356 -20.23 -8.58 9.68
CA VAL A 356 -18.84 -8.23 9.97
C VAL A 356 -18.47 -6.89 9.36
N CYS A 357 -17.60 -6.15 9.99
CA CYS A 357 -16.92 -5.02 9.37
C CYS A 357 -15.41 -5.24 9.41
N LEU A 358 -14.72 -4.80 8.37
CA LEU A 358 -13.28 -4.91 8.21
C LEU A 358 -12.66 -3.52 8.11
N SER A 359 -11.82 -3.18 9.09
CA SER A 359 -10.99 -1.98 9.04
C SER A 359 -9.59 -2.30 8.55
N LEU A 360 -9.15 -1.60 7.50
CA LEU A 360 -7.83 -1.74 6.91
C LEU A 360 -6.88 -0.68 7.49
N HIS A 361 -6.02 -1.10 8.42
CA HIS A 361 -4.97 -0.27 9.02
C HIS A 361 -3.65 -0.43 8.28
N ASN A 362 -3.30 -1.68 7.93
CA ASN A 362 -2.09 -2.01 7.19
C ASN A 362 -2.26 -3.26 6.32
N ALA A 363 -2.98 -3.11 5.22
CA ALA A 363 -3.28 -4.19 4.27
C ALA A 363 -2.04 -4.75 3.53
N GLU A 364 -0.84 -4.19 3.76
CA GLU A 364 0.41 -4.76 3.26
C GLU A 364 0.71 -6.10 3.95
N PHE A 365 0.33 -6.23 5.22
CA PHE A 365 0.40 -7.49 5.95
C PHE A 365 -0.93 -8.22 5.82
N GLN A 366 -0.91 -9.45 5.35
CA GLN A 366 -2.12 -10.18 4.96
C GLN A 366 -2.29 -11.52 5.69
N GLY A 367 -1.28 -11.97 6.46
CA GLY A 367 -1.28 -13.28 7.08
C GLY A 367 -1.21 -14.39 6.03
N LEU A 368 0.01 -14.66 5.53
CA LEU A 368 0.25 -15.52 4.39
C LEU A 368 0.98 -16.80 4.80
N TRP A 369 0.49 -17.96 4.34
CA TRP A 369 1.20 -19.24 4.41
C TRP A 369 1.15 -19.92 3.04
N PRO A 370 2.19 -20.70 2.67
CA PRO A 370 2.24 -21.36 1.38
C PRO A 370 1.15 -22.43 1.22
N LEU A 371 0.56 -22.51 0.02
CA LEU A 371 -0.42 -23.52 -0.42
C LEU A 371 -0.09 -24.01 -1.83
N ARG A 372 1.17 -24.33 -2.09
CA ARG A 372 1.66 -24.73 -3.42
C ARG A 372 1.45 -26.21 -3.71
N THR A 373 1.44 -27.03 -2.65
CA THR A 373 1.34 -28.48 -2.73
C THR A 373 0.12 -29.00 -1.95
N LYS A 374 -0.25 -30.26 -2.22
CA LYS A 374 -1.32 -30.92 -1.45
C LYS A 374 -0.95 -31.13 0.02
N ASP A 375 0.34 -31.32 0.30
CA ASP A 375 0.83 -31.53 1.66
C ASP A 375 0.82 -30.22 2.45
N GLU A 376 1.27 -29.10 1.84
CA GLU A 376 1.13 -27.77 2.43
C GLU A 376 -0.34 -27.42 2.72
N MET A 377 -1.26 -27.74 1.79
CA MET A 377 -2.69 -27.56 2.00
C MET A 377 -3.19 -28.37 3.22
N LYS A 378 -2.76 -29.63 3.34
CA LYS A 378 -3.15 -30.50 4.45
C LYS A 378 -2.60 -29.97 5.78
N GLU A 379 -1.35 -29.55 5.79
CA GLU A 379 -0.67 -29.02 6.98
C GLU A 379 -1.34 -27.73 7.46
N VAL A 380 -1.50 -26.74 6.56
CA VAL A 380 -2.09 -25.45 6.93
C VAL A 380 -3.56 -25.59 7.32
N CYS A 381 -4.36 -26.40 6.60
CA CYS A 381 -5.74 -26.67 6.99
C CYS A 381 -5.83 -27.37 8.36
N SER A 382 -4.89 -28.27 8.69
CA SER A 382 -4.83 -28.91 9.99
C SER A 382 -4.39 -27.95 11.10
N ALA A 383 -3.42 -27.07 10.82
CA ALA A 383 -2.99 -26.03 11.76
C ALA A 383 -4.13 -25.07 12.11
N PHE A 384 -4.88 -24.63 11.11
CA PHE A 384 -5.99 -23.70 11.27
C PHE A 384 -7.34 -24.37 11.57
N ASN A 385 -7.38 -25.69 11.71
CA ASN A 385 -8.62 -26.45 11.94
C ASN A 385 -9.76 -26.02 10.98
N ILE A 386 -9.45 -25.95 9.71
CA ILE A 386 -10.39 -25.56 8.66
C ILE A 386 -10.54 -26.68 7.63
N SER A 387 -11.76 -26.90 7.14
CA SER A 387 -11.98 -27.85 6.05
C SER A 387 -11.34 -27.38 4.76
N LYS A 388 -10.87 -28.33 3.95
CA LYS A 388 -10.32 -28.00 2.61
C LYS A 388 -11.32 -27.21 1.76
N GLU A 389 -12.61 -27.50 1.90
CA GLU A 389 -13.67 -26.81 1.18
C GLU A 389 -13.74 -25.32 1.55
N HIS A 390 -13.83 -25.02 2.86
CA HIS A 390 -13.82 -23.64 3.33
C HIS A 390 -12.50 -22.93 3.04
N CYS A 391 -11.36 -23.63 3.17
CA CYS A 391 -10.06 -23.09 2.79
C CYS A 391 -10.03 -22.66 1.34
N THR A 392 -10.41 -23.56 0.41
CA THR A 392 -10.42 -23.28 -1.03
C THR A 392 -11.42 -22.19 -1.40
N LYS A 393 -12.56 -22.14 -0.70
CA LYS A 393 -13.63 -21.20 -1.02
C LYS A 393 -13.32 -19.77 -0.55
N TYR A 394 -12.80 -19.60 0.65
CA TYR A 394 -12.70 -18.29 1.29
C TYR A 394 -11.26 -17.80 1.49
N VAL A 395 -10.32 -18.71 1.72
CA VAL A 395 -9.00 -18.35 2.26
C VAL A 395 -7.90 -18.46 1.21
N GLN A 396 -8.01 -19.45 0.32
CA GLN A 396 -7.01 -19.68 -0.71
C GLN A 396 -6.99 -18.56 -1.73
N PHE A 397 -5.83 -17.91 -1.84
CA PHE A 397 -5.55 -16.89 -2.84
C PHE A 397 -4.31 -17.28 -3.64
N GLY A 398 -4.52 -17.75 -4.87
CA GLY A 398 -3.44 -18.35 -5.65
C GLY A 398 -2.81 -19.54 -4.94
N ASN A 399 -1.51 -19.46 -4.73
CA ASN A 399 -0.72 -20.49 -4.04
C ASN A 399 -0.49 -20.15 -2.55
N THR A 400 -1.36 -19.35 -1.95
CA THR A 400 -1.25 -18.93 -0.56
C THR A 400 -2.55 -19.12 0.22
N PHE A 401 -2.42 -19.43 1.49
CA PHE A 401 -3.44 -19.25 2.50
C PHE A 401 -3.36 -17.78 2.95
N ASN A 402 -4.41 -17.00 2.76
CA ASN A 402 -4.40 -15.57 2.97
C ASN A 402 -5.56 -15.14 3.88
N LEU A 403 -5.24 -14.72 5.09
CA LEU A 403 -6.25 -14.33 6.08
C LEU A 403 -7.00 -13.06 5.68
N LEU A 404 -6.33 -12.07 5.09
CA LEU A 404 -7.02 -10.84 4.64
C LEU A 404 -8.03 -11.15 3.53
N HIS A 405 -7.65 -12.06 2.62
CA HIS A 405 -8.57 -12.54 1.58
C HIS A 405 -9.78 -13.28 2.18
N ALA A 406 -9.59 -14.00 3.27
CA ALA A 406 -10.69 -14.68 3.96
C ALA A 406 -11.78 -13.69 4.41
N ALA A 407 -11.41 -12.57 5.03
CA ALA A 407 -12.37 -11.53 5.40
C ALA A 407 -13.01 -10.88 4.16
N ALA A 408 -12.23 -10.53 3.15
CA ALA A 408 -12.72 -9.93 1.91
C ALA A 408 -13.71 -10.85 1.18
N SER A 409 -13.39 -12.14 1.08
CA SER A 409 -14.25 -13.14 0.44
C SER A 409 -15.56 -13.36 1.21
N PHE A 410 -15.48 -13.42 2.54
CA PHE A 410 -16.65 -13.54 3.39
C PHE A 410 -17.60 -12.34 3.20
N ILE A 411 -17.07 -11.11 3.26
CA ILE A 411 -17.86 -9.88 3.11
C ILE A 411 -18.42 -9.75 1.68
N SER A 412 -17.64 -10.11 0.68
CA SER A 412 -18.11 -10.12 -0.71
C SER A 412 -19.28 -11.09 -0.92
N GLU A 413 -19.17 -12.28 -0.34
CA GLU A 413 -20.15 -13.36 -0.52
C GLU A 413 -21.45 -13.11 0.26
N HIS A 414 -21.34 -12.67 1.52
CA HIS A 414 -22.47 -12.60 2.44
C HIS A 414 -23.03 -11.19 2.63
N GLN A 415 -22.26 -10.13 2.31
CA GLN A 415 -22.62 -8.74 2.57
C GLN A 415 -22.57 -7.85 1.33
N ASN A 416 -22.47 -8.43 0.15
CA ASN A 416 -22.38 -7.68 -1.11
C ASN A 416 -21.29 -6.58 -1.10
N SER A 417 -20.16 -6.87 -0.41
CA SER A 417 -19.04 -5.95 -0.19
C SER A 417 -19.30 -4.76 0.75
N ILE A 418 -20.41 -4.74 1.47
CA ILE A 418 -20.68 -3.71 2.48
C ILE A 418 -19.93 -4.05 3.77
N GLY A 419 -19.28 -3.06 4.38
CA GLY A 419 -18.61 -3.20 5.69
C GLY A 419 -17.09 -3.24 5.62
N VAL A 420 -16.46 -2.77 4.56
CA VAL A 420 -15.00 -2.63 4.47
C VAL A 420 -14.62 -1.16 4.38
N ALA A 421 -13.71 -0.73 5.25
CA ALA A 421 -13.23 0.64 5.26
C ALA A 421 -11.72 0.71 5.49
N GLY A 422 -11.06 1.61 4.77
CA GLY A 422 -9.67 1.99 5.07
C GLY A 422 -9.61 3.16 6.05
N VAL A 423 -8.53 3.27 6.79
CA VAL A 423 -8.30 4.36 7.79
C VAL A 423 -8.16 5.76 7.18
N SER A 424 -8.34 5.91 5.90
CA SER A 424 -8.61 7.15 5.18
C SER A 424 -9.11 6.83 3.77
N ASP A 425 -9.78 7.78 3.12
CA ASP A 425 -10.28 7.60 1.75
C ASP A 425 -9.14 7.24 0.76
N LYS A 426 -8.05 7.98 0.83
CA LYS A 426 -6.85 7.69 0.02
C LYS A 426 -6.28 6.29 0.29
N TYR A 427 -6.21 5.91 1.57
CA TYR A 427 -5.66 4.62 1.96
C TYR A 427 -6.57 3.45 1.54
N GLY A 428 -7.88 3.57 1.76
CA GLY A 428 -8.86 2.56 1.35
C GLY A 428 -8.80 2.30 -0.15
N LYS A 429 -8.92 3.33 -0.97
CA LYS A 429 -8.83 3.24 -2.44
C LYS A 429 -7.49 2.67 -2.92
N ARG A 430 -6.39 3.13 -2.32
CA ARG A 430 -5.04 2.65 -2.65
C ARG A 430 -4.85 1.19 -2.28
N SER A 431 -5.32 0.76 -1.11
CA SER A 431 -5.23 -0.64 -0.67
C SER A 431 -6.06 -1.55 -1.57
N TRP A 432 -7.27 -1.14 -1.91
CA TRP A 432 -8.11 -1.89 -2.84
C TRP A 432 -7.49 -2.04 -4.23
N ALA A 433 -6.94 -0.96 -4.78
CA ALA A 433 -6.26 -1.00 -6.08
C ALA A 433 -4.95 -1.82 -6.05
N ARG A 434 -4.19 -1.74 -4.95
CA ARG A 434 -2.85 -2.33 -4.85
C ARG A 434 -2.84 -3.81 -4.49
N TYR A 435 -3.79 -4.25 -3.66
CA TYR A 435 -3.76 -5.61 -3.10
C TYR A 435 -4.83 -6.50 -3.74
N PRO A 436 -4.45 -7.42 -4.64
CA PRO A 436 -5.39 -8.31 -5.33
C PRO A 436 -6.27 -9.14 -4.40
N ALA A 437 -5.81 -9.45 -3.18
CA ALA A 437 -6.62 -10.13 -2.16
C ALA A 437 -7.95 -9.42 -1.85
N LEU A 438 -8.05 -8.12 -2.11
CA LEU A 438 -9.24 -7.30 -1.91
C LEU A 438 -10.10 -7.12 -3.16
N TRP A 439 -9.71 -7.64 -4.32
CA TRP A 439 -10.42 -7.40 -5.59
C TRP A 439 -11.75 -8.15 -5.71
N THR A 440 -12.04 -9.06 -4.80
CA THR A 440 -13.38 -9.64 -4.67
C THR A 440 -14.41 -8.63 -4.16
N LEU A 441 -13.97 -7.53 -3.55
CA LEU A 441 -14.82 -6.46 -3.06
C LEU A 441 -15.23 -5.51 -4.20
N LYS A 442 -16.45 -4.99 -4.13
CA LYS A 442 -16.96 -4.01 -5.10
C LYS A 442 -16.50 -2.59 -4.81
N HIS A 443 -16.27 -2.28 -3.53
CA HIS A 443 -15.78 -0.98 -3.06
C HIS A 443 -15.13 -1.12 -1.68
N VAL A 444 -14.37 -0.10 -1.30
CA VAL A 444 -13.80 0.07 0.05
C VAL A 444 -14.09 1.50 0.47
N ASP A 445 -14.82 1.64 1.58
CA ASP A 445 -15.16 2.92 2.19
C ASP A 445 -14.00 3.51 2.98
N SER A 446 -14.21 4.65 3.61
CA SER A 446 -13.23 5.26 4.50
C SER A 446 -13.80 5.48 5.90
N LEU A 447 -13.02 5.12 6.90
CA LEU A 447 -13.26 5.39 8.31
C LEU A 447 -11.96 5.94 8.91
N PRO A 448 -11.77 7.27 8.90
CA PRO A 448 -10.55 7.88 9.41
C PRO A 448 -10.31 7.51 10.87
N ASN A 449 -9.05 7.16 11.21
CA ASN A 449 -8.69 7.02 12.61
C ASN A 449 -8.86 8.37 13.33
N PRO A 450 -9.38 8.37 14.57
CA PRO A 450 -9.47 9.59 15.35
C PRO A 450 -8.06 10.14 15.65
N ASP A 451 -7.92 11.46 15.64
CA ASP A 451 -6.76 12.12 16.22
C ASP A 451 -6.96 12.21 17.72
N PRO A 452 -5.99 11.78 18.55
CA PRO A 452 -6.10 11.94 20.00
C PRO A 452 -6.34 13.38 20.44
N SER A 453 -5.80 14.36 19.73
CA SER A 453 -6.04 15.78 20.00
C SER A 453 -7.49 16.23 19.76
N ASP A 454 -8.20 15.56 18.84
CA ASP A 454 -9.61 15.88 18.60
C ASP A 454 -10.50 15.44 19.78
N VAL A 455 -10.11 14.39 20.49
CA VAL A 455 -10.83 13.89 21.68
C VAL A 455 -10.59 14.81 22.88
N GLU A 456 -9.36 15.27 23.07
CA GLU A 456 -9.01 16.26 24.10
C GLU A 456 -9.69 17.62 23.83
N ALA A 457 -9.85 17.99 22.56
CA ALA A 457 -10.51 19.24 22.17
C ALA A 457 -12.03 19.24 22.40
N LEU A 458 -12.68 18.08 22.54
CA LEU A 458 -14.10 17.98 22.89
C LEU A 458 -14.37 18.44 24.35
N ASP A 459 -13.38 18.24 25.22
CA ASP A 459 -13.44 18.69 26.63
C ASP A 459 -12.88 20.12 26.80
N ALA A 460 -12.17 20.64 25.80
CA ALA A 460 -11.62 22.00 25.82
C ALA A 460 -12.55 22.98 25.09
N LYS A 461 -12.72 24.19 25.64
CA LYS A 461 -13.45 25.28 24.97
C LYS A 461 -12.83 25.50 23.57
N PRO A 462 -13.64 25.70 22.51
CA PRO A 462 -13.13 25.86 21.15
C PRO A 462 -12.13 27.04 21.10
N VAL A 463 -10.86 26.69 20.85
CA VAL A 463 -9.82 27.70 20.62
C VAL A 463 -10.04 28.24 19.21
N SER A 464 -10.24 29.54 19.12
CA SER A 464 -10.38 30.25 17.85
C SER A 464 -9.15 29.98 16.97
N THR A 465 -9.33 29.31 15.84
CA THR A 465 -8.28 28.94 14.89
C THR A 465 -7.60 30.13 14.20
N LYS A 466 -7.99 31.36 14.52
CA LYS A 466 -7.45 32.58 13.92
C LYS A 466 -6.13 33.09 14.51
N ASN A 467 -5.74 32.61 15.68
CA ASN A 467 -4.44 32.93 16.27
C ASN A 467 -3.84 31.67 16.90
N VAL A 468 -3.01 30.97 16.16
CA VAL A 468 -2.12 29.94 16.74
C VAL A 468 -1.09 30.68 17.59
N ALA A 469 -1.35 30.79 18.88
CA ALA A 469 -0.37 31.34 19.82
C ALA A 469 0.73 30.30 20.01
N VAL A 470 1.97 30.69 19.70
CA VAL A 470 3.14 29.86 20.01
C VAL A 470 3.21 29.69 21.52
N ASP A 471 3.24 28.44 21.99
CA ASP A 471 3.49 28.14 23.40
C ASP A 471 4.94 28.49 23.73
N ARG A 472 5.11 29.69 24.29
CA ARG A 472 6.44 30.24 24.62
C ARG A 472 7.17 29.42 25.69
N GLU A 473 6.42 28.77 26.58
CA GLU A 473 7.02 27.92 27.63
C GLU A 473 7.56 26.60 27.02
N ALA A 474 6.79 25.98 26.12
CA ALA A 474 7.24 24.80 25.36
C ALA A 474 8.43 25.14 24.46
N GLU A 475 8.40 26.30 23.77
CA GLU A 475 9.52 26.75 22.94
C GLU A 475 10.81 27.00 23.75
N ALA A 476 10.70 27.55 24.96
CA ALA A 476 11.83 27.77 25.84
C ALA A 476 12.51 26.45 26.30
N LYS A 477 11.77 25.35 26.33
CA LYS A 477 12.29 24.02 26.69
C LYS A 477 12.98 23.28 25.52
N ARG A 478 12.80 23.72 24.27
CA ARG A 478 13.36 23.05 23.07
C ARG A 478 14.89 22.85 23.11
N PRO A 479 15.72 23.83 23.54
CA PRO A 479 17.16 23.63 23.60
C PRO A 479 17.56 22.50 24.54
N GLU A 480 16.87 22.38 25.68
CA GLU A 480 17.13 21.30 26.64
C GLU A 480 16.67 19.93 26.09
N PHE A 481 15.50 19.86 25.48
CA PHE A 481 15.04 18.62 24.83
C PHE A 481 15.97 18.18 23.70
N LYS A 482 16.49 19.13 22.93
CA LYS A 482 17.49 18.86 21.91
C LYS A 482 18.76 18.26 22.52
N ARG A 483 19.30 18.88 23.59
CA ARG A 483 20.48 18.38 24.29
C ARG A 483 20.27 16.96 24.81
N GLN A 484 19.10 16.69 25.43
CA GLN A 484 18.74 15.35 25.92
C GLN A 484 18.64 14.33 24.79
N ALA A 485 18.07 14.69 23.64
CA ALA A 485 17.99 13.82 22.48
C ALA A 485 19.38 13.50 21.89
N GLN A 486 20.25 14.49 21.81
CA GLN A 486 21.65 14.31 21.38
C GLN A 486 22.42 13.40 22.35
N GLU A 487 22.26 13.60 23.66
CA GLU A 487 22.88 12.78 24.70
C GLU A 487 22.39 11.33 24.63
N TRP A 488 21.07 11.15 24.52
CA TRP A 488 20.45 9.81 24.37
C TRP A 488 20.96 9.08 23.13
N ALA A 489 21.11 9.79 22.02
CA ALA A 489 21.61 9.22 20.76
C ALA A 489 23.14 9.05 20.71
N HIS A 490 23.88 9.43 21.78
CA HIS A 490 25.34 9.41 21.86
C HIS A 490 26.04 10.21 20.73
N ILE A 491 25.43 11.30 20.28
CA ILE A 491 26.00 12.23 19.31
C ILE A 491 26.50 13.52 20.00
N ALA A 492 27.28 14.32 19.29
CA ALA A 492 27.84 15.55 19.83
C ALA A 492 26.73 16.52 20.26
N GLN A 493 26.82 17.05 21.48
CA GLN A 493 25.85 18.05 21.98
C GLN A 493 26.16 19.42 21.38
N ASN A 494 25.70 19.68 20.17
CA ASN A 494 25.89 20.95 19.48
C ASN A 494 24.58 21.76 19.47
N PRO A 495 24.49 22.88 20.18
CA PRO A 495 23.30 23.71 20.24
C PRO A 495 22.95 24.35 18.86
N ASN A 496 23.94 24.50 18.00
CA ASN A 496 23.77 25.16 16.70
C ASN A 496 23.48 24.19 15.54
N SER A 497 23.59 22.85 15.73
CA SER A 497 23.24 21.90 14.69
C SER A 497 21.74 21.85 14.41
N ASN A 498 21.33 21.49 13.21
CA ASN A 498 19.94 21.18 12.92
C ASN A 498 19.69 19.71 13.24
N LEU A 499 18.85 19.45 14.23
CA LEU A 499 18.50 18.10 14.62
C LEU A 499 17.22 17.64 13.88
N PHE A 500 17.37 16.59 13.07
CA PHE A 500 16.26 15.90 12.42
C PHE A 500 16.00 14.60 13.18
N VAL A 501 14.76 14.34 13.50
CA VAL A 501 14.35 13.14 14.26
C VAL A 501 13.33 12.37 13.45
N PHE A 502 13.63 11.10 13.18
CA PHE A 502 12.68 10.17 12.59
C PHE A 502 12.23 9.16 13.65
N VAL A 503 10.92 9.05 13.82
CA VAL A 503 10.31 8.07 14.73
C VAL A 503 9.44 7.12 13.93
N GLY A 504 9.80 5.85 13.87
CA GLY A 504 9.04 4.88 13.12
C GLY A 504 9.79 3.58 12.85
N ARG A 505 9.07 2.60 12.29
CA ARG A 505 9.71 1.34 11.87
C ARG A 505 10.70 1.58 10.73
N TRP A 506 11.84 0.92 10.81
CA TRP A 506 12.83 0.89 9.74
C TRP A 506 12.31 0.04 8.58
N SER A 507 11.52 0.64 7.74
CA SER A 507 10.94 -0.03 6.58
C SER A 507 10.84 0.93 5.40
N LYS A 508 10.92 0.40 4.20
CA LYS A 508 10.75 1.15 2.96
C LYS A 508 9.39 1.86 2.90
N GLN A 509 8.35 1.29 3.52
CA GLN A 509 7.02 1.90 3.66
C GLN A 509 7.06 3.26 4.37
N LYS A 510 8.00 3.45 5.31
CA LYS A 510 8.17 4.70 6.07
C LYS A 510 9.11 5.69 5.39
N GLY A 511 9.67 5.34 4.23
CA GLY A 511 10.52 6.23 3.43
C GLY A 511 11.88 6.51 4.04
N VAL A 512 12.44 5.58 4.83
CA VAL A 512 13.76 5.74 5.46
C VAL A 512 14.85 5.90 4.41
N ASP A 513 14.74 5.18 3.30
CA ASP A 513 15.59 5.30 2.11
C ASP A 513 15.51 6.71 1.51
N LEU A 514 14.30 7.27 1.36
CA LEU A 514 14.11 8.62 0.84
C LEU A 514 14.73 9.68 1.77
N ILE A 515 14.62 9.49 3.09
CA ILE A 515 15.25 10.40 4.06
C ILE A 515 16.78 10.35 3.91
N ALA A 516 17.34 9.15 3.78
CA ALA A 516 18.78 8.97 3.57
C ALA A 516 19.26 9.65 2.27
N ASP A 517 18.49 9.51 1.18
CA ASP A 517 18.82 10.09 -0.12
C ASP A 517 18.81 11.62 -0.13
N ILE A 518 17.86 12.24 0.58
CA ILE A 518 17.75 13.71 0.59
C ILE A 518 18.63 14.40 1.64
N MET A 519 19.10 13.67 2.67
CA MET A 519 19.93 14.27 3.75
C MET A 519 21.16 15.01 3.25
N PRO A 520 21.97 14.48 2.31
CA PRO A 520 23.11 15.22 1.78
C PRO A 520 22.72 16.57 1.16
N ILE A 521 21.59 16.60 0.45
CA ILE A 521 21.06 17.83 -0.20
C ILE A 521 20.57 18.81 0.85
N MET A 522 19.88 18.34 1.87
CA MET A 522 19.40 19.19 2.98
C MET A 522 20.55 19.81 3.74
N CYS A 523 21.62 19.05 4.02
CA CYS A 523 22.79 19.55 4.74
C CYS A 523 23.58 20.60 3.94
N VAL A 524 23.58 20.51 2.60
CA VAL A 524 24.28 21.46 1.71
C VAL A 524 23.50 22.77 1.51
N ASN A 525 22.17 22.68 1.42
CA ASN A 525 21.32 23.83 1.04
C ASN A 525 20.95 24.76 2.18
N PHE A 526 21.41 24.51 3.42
CA PHE A 526 21.29 25.48 4.49
C PHE A 526 22.43 26.51 4.40
N PRO A 527 22.18 27.74 3.92
CA PRO A 527 23.19 28.66 3.34
C PRO A 527 24.18 29.30 4.34
N SER A 528 24.29 28.80 5.54
CA SER A 528 25.17 29.39 6.54
C SER A 528 26.11 28.43 7.27
N ARG A 529 26.20 27.13 6.89
CA ARG A 529 26.83 26.17 7.80
C ARG A 529 27.51 24.98 7.11
N SER A 530 28.68 24.57 7.63
CA SER A 530 29.46 23.41 7.23
C SER A 530 28.69 22.07 7.43
N TYR A 531 29.13 21.00 6.78
CA TYR A 531 28.58 19.63 6.88
C TYR A 531 28.45 19.11 8.32
N ASP A 532 29.24 19.64 9.25
CA ASP A 532 29.23 19.26 10.68
C ASP A 532 28.03 19.76 11.48
N GLN A 533 27.03 20.38 10.84
CA GLN A 533 25.91 21.03 11.53
C GLN A 533 24.53 20.42 11.24
N CYS A 534 24.45 19.23 10.62
CA CYS A 534 23.24 18.46 10.49
C CYS A 534 23.38 17.12 11.21
N GLU A 535 22.42 16.82 12.05
CA GLU A 535 22.38 15.58 12.83
C GLU A 535 21.03 14.89 12.54
N LEU A 536 21.08 13.58 12.32
CA LEU A 536 19.89 12.78 12.08
C LEU A 536 19.81 11.65 13.09
N ILE A 537 18.72 11.59 13.82
CA ILE A 537 18.41 10.53 14.79
C ILE A 537 17.25 9.70 14.28
N PHE A 538 17.42 8.39 14.26
CA PHE A 538 16.37 7.42 13.97
C PHE A 538 15.96 6.69 15.27
N PHE A 539 14.66 6.64 15.56
CA PHE A 539 14.05 5.91 16.67
C PHE A 539 13.25 4.69 16.18
#